data_844820046775a9465db9a21c0771ec62
#
_entry.id   844820046775a9465db9a21c0771ec62
#
_cell.length_a   1.000
_cell.length_b   1.000
_cell.length_c   1.000
_cell.angle_alpha   90.00
_cell.angle_beta   90.00
_cell.angle_gamma   90.00
#
_symmetry.space_group_name_H-M   'P 1'
#
loop_
_entity.id
_entity.type
_entity.pdbx_description
1 polymer ?
#
loop_
_entity_poly.entity_id
_entity_poly.type
_entity_poly.pdbx_seq_one_letter_code
_entity_poly.pdbx_strand_id
1 'polypeptide(L)'
;MITIEKNLYALHTRHTSYVFCVMESGHPEHLYYGRRIHAQQTVMMEKRAFLPGNTIAYDSSFENLSLEDCCLEMSSYGKGDIREPFIETEYADGSTTADFLFESAQISETKCGLQTLPGAYDENGKSEQLKVVLADKEGKTKLELYYDVYEDCDVITRRAVFKNEGEQPVKLRRLMSMQLDLHRADYVLSTFHGAWTREMNRSEAVLETGKYVNESFTGTSSSRSNPFIMLGRKETTEDTGECFGINLIYSGSHYEAVEVQAGRTRIVSGIQPKNFCFTVGTGEVFETPEAVLTYAASGYNQMSHQLHDFVQEHVVRGTWKRKLRPVLLNSWEAAYFDINERKLLRLAKAAKESNCLSWMTAGLETGMTIRVPLGTGMPMKRSCRADFWELRRKSKHLDWILVSG
;
A
#
# COMPACT_ATOMS: atom_id res chain seq x y z
N MET A 1 -2.29 -20.55 -2.76
CA MET A 1 -2.35 -21.68 -1.78
C MET A 1 -1.34 -21.48 -0.68
N ILE A 2 -1.77 -21.55 0.55
CA ILE A 2 -0.94 -21.36 1.75
C ILE A 2 -0.64 -22.73 2.38
N THR A 3 0.61 -22.97 2.73
CA THR A 3 1.02 -24.19 3.42
C THR A 3 1.83 -23.85 4.67
N ILE A 4 1.62 -24.63 5.73
CA ILE A 4 2.38 -24.53 6.98
C ILE A 4 2.99 -25.90 7.25
N GLU A 5 4.32 -25.95 7.31
CA GLU A 5 5.07 -27.16 7.63
C GLU A 5 6.00 -26.88 8.82
N LYS A 6 5.63 -27.34 10.00
CA LYS A 6 6.33 -27.04 11.26
C LYS A 6 6.37 -25.51 11.51
N ASN A 7 7.55 -24.91 11.41
CA ASN A 7 7.78 -23.47 11.56
C ASN A 7 7.91 -22.73 10.22
N LEU A 8 7.74 -23.42 9.09
CA LEU A 8 7.86 -22.87 7.74
C LEU A 8 6.49 -22.52 7.17
N TYR A 9 6.32 -21.31 6.71
CA TYR A 9 5.11 -20.73 6.12
C TYR A 9 5.38 -20.39 4.67
N ALA A 10 4.59 -20.96 3.76
CA ALA A 10 4.74 -20.69 2.33
C ALA A 10 3.43 -20.28 1.71
N LEU A 11 3.46 -19.13 1.03
CA LEU A 11 2.36 -18.55 0.31
C LEU A 11 2.68 -18.64 -1.19
N HIS A 12 1.88 -19.41 -1.91
CA HIS A 12 2.09 -19.66 -3.33
C HIS A 12 0.98 -19.02 -4.16
N THR A 13 1.37 -18.20 -5.11
CA THR A 13 0.51 -17.81 -6.23
C THR A 13 0.74 -18.78 -7.41
N ARG A 14 0.22 -18.46 -8.60
CA ARG A 14 0.43 -19.27 -9.78
C ARG A 14 1.92 -19.42 -10.13
N HIS A 15 2.67 -18.32 -10.09
CA HIS A 15 4.06 -18.27 -10.56
C HIS A 15 5.05 -17.82 -9.51
N THR A 16 4.61 -17.46 -8.29
CA THR A 16 5.47 -16.94 -7.24
C THR A 16 5.36 -17.72 -5.94
N SER A 17 6.40 -17.61 -5.11
CA SER A 17 6.41 -18.11 -3.73
C SER A 17 6.92 -17.02 -2.81
N TYR A 18 6.24 -16.83 -1.70
CA TYR A 18 6.64 -16.01 -0.56
C TYR A 18 6.79 -16.93 0.65
N VAL A 19 7.98 -16.99 1.25
CA VAL A 19 8.27 -17.96 2.29
C VAL A 19 8.97 -17.29 3.47
N PHE A 20 8.51 -17.60 4.66
CA PHE A 20 9.15 -17.20 5.92
C PHE A 20 9.10 -18.34 6.94
N CYS A 21 9.91 -18.25 7.97
CA CYS A 21 9.86 -19.19 9.09
C CYS A 21 9.77 -18.48 10.42
N VAL A 22 9.34 -19.18 11.46
CA VAL A 22 9.44 -18.71 12.84
C VAL A 22 10.71 -19.28 13.46
N MET A 23 11.62 -18.39 13.88
CA MET A 23 12.86 -18.74 14.54
C MET A 23 12.62 -19.33 15.94
N GLU A 24 13.61 -20.00 16.52
CA GLU A 24 13.53 -20.46 17.92
C GLU A 24 13.31 -19.31 18.92
N SER A 25 13.79 -18.13 18.61
CA SER A 25 13.54 -16.90 19.40
C SER A 25 12.11 -16.39 19.31
N GLY A 26 11.28 -16.94 18.43
CA GLY A 26 9.92 -16.53 18.20
C GLY A 26 9.73 -15.42 17.15
N HIS A 27 10.82 -14.89 16.56
CA HIS A 27 10.69 -13.88 15.50
C HIS A 27 10.41 -14.52 14.14
N PRO A 28 9.49 -13.96 13.34
CA PRO A 28 9.29 -14.38 11.95
C PRO A 28 10.44 -13.86 11.07
N GLU A 29 11.14 -14.79 10.42
CA GLU A 29 12.25 -14.51 9.48
C GLU A 29 11.82 -14.72 8.04
N HIS A 30 12.00 -13.71 7.20
CA HIS A 30 11.77 -13.79 5.77
C HIS A 30 12.87 -14.61 5.09
N LEU A 31 12.49 -15.62 4.32
CA LEU A 31 13.42 -16.49 3.62
C LEU A 31 13.46 -16.23 2.12
N TYR A 32 12.31 -16.03 1.49
CA TYR A 32 12.26 -15.94 0.04
C TYR A 32 11.00 -15.22 -0.47
N TYR A 33 11.15 -14.38 -1.48
CA TYR A 33 10.08 -13.93 -2.36
C TYR A 33 10.59 -13.89 -3.80
N GLY A 34 9.93 -14.59 -4.70
CA GLY A 34 10.38 -14.71 -6.08
C GLY A 34 9.58 -15.74 -6.90
N ARG A 35 10.22 -16.33 -7.91
CA ARG A 35 9.63 -17.41 -8.72
C ARG A 35 9.14 -18.55 -7.85
N ARG A 36 8.09 -19.26 -8.30
CA ARG A 36 7.54 -20.42 -7.58
C ARG A 36 8.58 -21.50 -7.37
N ILE A 37 8.75 -21.92 -6.12
CA ILE A 37 9.69 -22.97 -5.68
C ILE A 37 9.03 -23.87 -4.63
N HIS A 38 9.67 -24.97 -4.28
CA HIS A 38 9.27 -25.77 -3.12
C HIS A 38 9.80 -25.10 -1.84
N ALA A 39 8.92 -24.94 -0.84
CA ALA A 39 9.23 -24.20 0.38
C ALA A 39 10.47 -24.77 1.13
N GLN A 40 10.62 -26.08 1.18
CA GLN A 40 11.76 -26.74 1.85
C GLN A 40 13.13 -26.34 1.30
N GLN A 41 13.20 -25.86 0.05
CA GLN A 41 14.45 -25.37 -0.54
C GLN A 41 14.93 -24.08 0.12
N THR A 42 14.05 -23.33 0.79
CA THR A 42 14.39 -22.06 1.43
C THR A 42 15.10 -22.21 2.77
N VAL A 43 15.06 -23.37 3.39
CA VAL A 43 15.77 -23.63 4.66
C VAL A 43 17.28 -23.35 4.54
N MET A 44 17.85 -23.51 3.35
CA MET A 44 19.26 -23.17 3.08
C MET A 44 19.53 -21.65 3.03
N MET A 45 18.50 -20.82 3.01
CA MET A 45 18.61 -19.36 3.00
C MET A 45 18.67 -18.77 4.41
N GLU A 46 18.41 -19.55 5.44
CA GLU A 46 18.62 -19.16 6.82
C GLU A 46 20.11 -18.84 7.05
N LYS A 47 20.42 -17.55 7.13
CA LYS A 47 21.77 -17.08 7.40
C LYS A 47 21.90 -16.72 8.88
N ARG A 48 22.63 -17.52 9.61
CA ARG A 48 22.94 -17.35 11.03
C ARG A 48 24.42 -16.91 11.23
N ALA A 49 24.90 -16.01 10.37
CA ALA A 49 26.25 -15.51 10.50
C ALA A 49 26.30 -14.43 11.58
N PHE A 50 26.62 -14.79 12.80
CA PHE A 50 26.99 -13.86 13.84
C PHE A 50 28.42 -13.36 13.62
N LEU A 51 28.60 -12.06 13.58
CA LEU A 51 29.89 -11.40 13.51
C LEU A 51 30.29 -10.90 14.90
N PRO A 52 31.16 -11.58 15.65
CA PRO A 52 31.53 -11.20 17.01
C PRO A 52 32.07 -9.77 17.07
N GLY A 53 31.58 -9.00 18.05
CA GLY A 53 32.04 -7.62 18.31
C GLY A 53 31.44 -6.54 17.41
N ASN A 54 30.56 -6.89 16.50
CA ASN A 54 29.97 -5.94 15.56
C ASN A 54 28.45 -5.77 15.70
N THR A 55 27.80 -6.63 16.46
CA THR A 55 26.36 -6.70 16.56
C THR A 55 25.87 -6.72 18.00
N ILE A 56 24.64 -6.31 18.20
CA ILE A 56 23.96 -6.40 19.49
C ILE A 56 23.31 -7.77 19.59
N ALA A 57 23.74 -8.60 20.56
CA ALA A 57 23.07 -9.86 20.84
C ALA A 57 21.63 -9.60 21.27
N TYR A 58 20.69 -10.37 20.71
CA TYR A 58 19.26 -10.21 21.01
C TYR A 58 18.98 -10.52 22.49
N ASP A 59 19.42 -11.66 22.96
CA ASP A 59 19.24 -12.13 24.34
C ASP A 59 20.31 -13.14 24.72
N SER A 60 20.64 -13.26 26.01
CA SER A 60 21.64 -14.17 26.54
C SER A 60 21.30 -15.65 26.35
N SER A 61 20.03 -15.99 26.17
CA SER A 61 19.57 -17.37 25.93
C SER A 61 19.84 -17.82 24.49
N PHE A 62 20.07 -16.90 23.56
CA PHE A 62 20.31 -17.14 22.14
C PHE A 62 21.74 -16.71 21.80
N GLU A 63 22.71 -17.53 22.12
CA GLU A 63 24.11 -17.28 21.73
C GLU A 63 24.20 -17.02 20.23
N ASN A 64 24.86 -15.94 19.85
CA ASN A 64 25.10 -15.56 18.45
C ASN A 64 23.85 -15.17 17.61
N LEU A 65 22.75 -14.79 18.24
CA LEU A 65 21.62 -14.20 17.53
C LEU A 65 21.64 -12.68 17.63
N SER A 66 21.68 -12.01 16.47
CA SER A 66 21.44 -10.59 16.32
C SER A 66 20.34 -10.36 15.29
N LEU A 67 19.33 -9.57 15.64
CA LEU A 67 18.20 -9.32 14.73
C LEU A 67 18.59 -8.48 13.51
N GLU A 68 19.65 -7.66 13.60
CA GLU A 68 20.16 -6.91 12.44
C GLU A 68 20.79 -7.81 11.36
N ASP A 69 21.19 -9.04 11.72
CA ASP A 69 21.74 -10.03 10.79
C ASP A 69 20.66 -10.89 10.12
N CYS A 70 19.40 -10.77 10.53
CA CYS A 70 18.28 -11.53 9.99
C CYS A 70 17.49 -10.70 8.98
N CYS A 71 16.86 -11.36 8.01
CA CYS A 71 15.78 -10.79 7.23
C CYS A 71 14.48 -11.03 7.99
N LEU A 72 13.77 -9.97 8.40
CA LEU A 72 12.60 -10.07 9.27
C LEU A 72 11.30 -9.77 8.53
N GLU A 73 10.21 -10.44 8.91
CA GLU A 73 8.85 -10.10 8.44
C GLU A 73 8.31 -8.82 9.08
N MET A 74 8.78 -8.52 10.27
CA MET A 74 8.54 -7.27 11.00
C MET A 74 9.66 -7.04 12.01
N SER A 75 9.93 -5.78 12.31
CA SER A 75 10.95 -5.38 13.29
C SER A 75 10.38 -4.35 14.25
N SER A 76 10.75 -4.48 15.53
CA SER A 76 10.42 -3.52 16.57
C SER A 76 11.60 -2.60 16.85
N TYR A 77 11.33 -1.36 17.22
CA TYR A 77 12.35 -0.48 17.75
C TYR A 77 12.87 -1.01 19.11
N GLY A 78 14.19 -0.89 19.33
CA GLY A 78 14.80 -1.12 20.64
C GLY A 78 15.27 -2.55 20.92
N LYS A 79 15.21 -3.48 19.93
CA LYS A 79 15.61 -4.89 20.09
C LYS A 79 16.90 -5.26 19.35
N GLY A 80 17.71 -4.27 18.99
CA GLY A 80 19.02 -4.47 18.37
C GLY A 80 19.02 -4.49 16.83
N ASP A 81 17.86 -4.50 16.19
CA ASP A 81 17.77 -4.21 14.74
C ASP A 81 17.85 -2.71 14.53
N ILE A 82 18.92 -2.26 13.88
CA ILE A 82 19.21 -0.82 13.67
C ILE A 82 18.57 -0.25 12.41
N ARG A 83 17.96 -1.11 11.58
CA ARG A 83 17.31 -0.73 10.33
C ARG A 83 15.92 -0.13 10.60
N GLU A 84 15.32 0.42 9.55
CA GLU A 84 13.99 1.04 9.59
C GLU A 84 12.97 0.11 10.27
N PRO A 85 12.34 0.51 11.40
CA PRO A 85 11.42 -0.33 12.13
C PRO A 85 10.04 -0.41 11.47
N PHE A 86 9.38 -1.55 11.64
CA PHE A 86 7.98 -1.74 11.24
C PHE A 86 7.02 -1.08 12.25
N ILE A 87 7.32 -1.19 13.55
CA ILE A 87 6.49 -0.66 14.62
C ILE A 87 7.32 0.10 15.66
N GLU A 88 6.75 1.21 16.12
CA GLU A 88 7.25 1.99 17.26
C GLU A 88 6.08 2.28 18.20
N THR A 89 6.23 1.88 19.48
CA THR A 89 5.25 2.07 20.54
C THR A 89 5.80 2.97 21.64
N GLU A 90 4.92 3.61 22.38
CA GLU A 90 5.24 4.32 23.64
C GLU A 90 4.23 3.86 24.67
N TYR A 91 4.70 3.14 25.67
CA TYR A 91 3.88 2.63 26.78
C TYR A 91 3.65 3.71 27.84
N ALA A 92 2.73 3.46 28.78
CA ALA A 92 2.32 4.44 29.78
C ALA A 92 3.45 4.83 30.75
N ASP A 93 4.44 3.98 30.95
CA ASP A 93 5.65 4.24 31.74
C ASP A 93 6.73 5.02 30.98
N GLY A 94 6.50 5.33 29.70
CA GLY A 94 7.42 6.02 28.83
C GLY A 94 8.42 5.09 28.11
N SER A 95 8.37 3.78 28.33
CA SER A 95 9.19 2.83 27.57
C SER A 95 8.74 2.77 26.11
N THR A 96 9.71 2.54 25.20
CA THR A 96 9.47 2.50 23.75
C THR A 96 9.92 1.18 23.11
N THR A 97 10.42 0.26 23.92
CA THR A 97 10.88 -1.05 23.46
C THR A 97 9.71 -2.03 23.49
N ALA A 98 9.46 -2.71 22.38
CA ALA A 98 8.50 -3.78 22.24
C ALA A 98 9.14 -5.04 21.66
N ASP A 99 8.68 -6.22 22.05
CA ASP A 99 9.20 -7.50 21.63
C ASP A 99 8.08 -8.45 21.19
N PHE A 100 7.71 -8.34 19.91
CA PHE A 100 6.61 -9.12 19.34
C PHE A 100 7.08 -10.50 18.89
N LEU A 101 6.77 -11.52 19.68
CA LEU A 101 7.12 -12.90 19.43
C LEU A 101 5.90 -13.72 18.97
N PHE A 102 6.13 -14.70 18.13
CA PHE A 102 5.11 -15.58 17.58
C PHE A 102 4.26 -16.25 18.70
N GLU A 103 2.96 -16.12 18.56
CA GLU A 103 1.97 -16.78 19.43
C GLU A 103 1.18 -17.85 18.67
N SER A 104 0.66 -17.51 17.49
CA SER A 104 -0.15 -18.45 16.70
C SER A 104 -0.26 -18.02 15.24
N ALA A 105 -0.71 -18.96 14.39
CA ALA A 105 -1.07 -18.69 13.01
C ALA A 105 -2.33 -19.44 12.61
N GLN A 106 -3.11 -18.84 11.73
CA GLN A 106 -4.35 -19.42 11.22
C GLN A 106 -4.50 -19.14 9.73
N ILE A 107 -4.88 -20.17 8.97
CA ILE A 107 -5.30 -20.04 7.57
C ILE A 107 -6.83 -19.94 7.52
N SER A 108 -7.34 -19.06 6.68
CA SER A 108 -8.76 -18.94 6.33
C SER A 108 -8.92 -19.02 4.82
N GLU A 109 -9.95 -19.74 4.36
CA GLU A 109 -10.35 -19.81 2.95
C GLU A 109 -11.05 -18.53 2.47
N THR A 110 -11.31 -17.60 3.38
CA THR A 110 -11.97 -16.33 3.07
C THR A 110 -11.20 -15.16 3.69
N LYS A 111 -11.07 -14.09 2.91
CA LYS A 111 -10.47 -12.85 3.38
C LYS A 111 -11.36 -12.16 4.42
N CYS A 112 -10.80 -11.89 5.59
CA CYS A 112 -11.36 -10.93 6.53
C CYS A 112 -11.05 -9.51 6.04
N GLY A 113 -12.07 -8.76 5.62
CA GLY A 113 -11.90 -7.39 5.12
C GLY A 113 -11.49 -6.40 6.21
N LEU A 114 -11.01 -5.22 5.78
CA LEU A 114 -10.75 -4.09 6.66
C LEU A 114 -12.08 -3.51 7.18
N GLN A 115 -12.06 -3.03 8.42
CA GLN A 115 -13.26 -2.48 9.06
C GLN A 115 -13.42 -0.97 8.79
N THR A 116 -12.31 -0.24 8.74
CA THR A 116 -12.31 1.23 8.72
C THR A 116 -11.69 1.83 7.46
N LEU A 117 -10.98 1.03 6.68
CA LEU A 117 -10.21 1.48 5.51
C LEU A 117 -10.66 0.76 4.24
N PRO A 118 -10.47 1.37 3.06
CA PRO A 118 -10.64 0.66 1.80
C PRO A 118 -9.58 -0.44 1.68
N GLY A 119 -9.93 -1.55 1.02
CA GLY A 119 -9.03 -2.65 0.78
C GLY A 119 -9.47 -3.50 -0.40
N ALA A 120 -8.63 -4.41 -0.81
CA ALA A 120 -8.97 -5.40 -1.81
C ALA A 120 -10.04 -6.36 -1.28
N TYR A 121 -10.80 -6.96 -2.17
CA TYR A 121 -11.88 -7.89 -1.85
C TYR A 121 -11.81 -9.10 -2.78
N ASP A 122 -12.50 -10.16 -2.41
CA ASP A 122 -12.62 -11.36 -3.20
C ASP A 122 -14.09 -11.77 -3.34
N GLU A 123 -14.69 -11.49 -4.50
CA GLU A 123 -16.10 -11.87 -4.79
C GLU A 123 -16.27 -13.37 -5.03
N ASN A 124 -15.20 -14.05 -5.44
CA ASN A 124 -15.28 -15.43 -5.89
C ASN A 124 -14.81 -16.46 -4.86
N GLY A 125 -14.33 -16.01 -3.69
CA GLY A 125 -13.84 -16.88 -2.61
C GLY A 125 -12.62 -17.69 -3.02
N LYS A 126 -11.72 -17.11 -3.85
CA LYS A 126 -10.52 -17.78 -4.34
C LYS A 126 -9.24 -17.36 -3.62
N SER A 127 -9.30 -16.32 -2.81
CA SER A 127 -8.17 -15.90 -2.00
C SER A 127 -8.11 -16.68 -0.70
N GLU A 128 -6.90 -17.06 -0.32
CA GLU A 128 -6.61 -17.60 1.01
C GLU A 128 -5.95 -16.51 1.85
N GLN A 129 -6.26 -16.48 3.15
CA GLN A 129 -5.68 -15.55 4.10
C GLN A 129 -4.89 -16.29 5.18
N LEU A 130 -3.66 -15.86 5.42
CA LEU A 130 -2.87 -16.23 6.59
C LEU A 130 -2.92 -15.08 7.60
N LYS A 131 -3.31 -15.37 8.82
CA LYS A 131 -3.17 -14.49 9.98
C LYS A 131 -2.09 -15.04 10.89
N VAL A 132 -1.06 -14.25 11.18
CA VAL A 132 -0.01 -14.54 12.17
C VAL A 132 -0.19 -13.59 13.33
N VAL A 133 -0.27 -14.13 14.53
CA VAL A 133 -0.38 -13.36 15.77
C VAL A 133 0.96 -13.36 16.49
N LEU A 134 1.45 -12.16 16.76
CA LEU A 134 2.64 -11.93 17.57
C LEU A 134 2.20 -11.23 18.87
N ALA A 135 2.84 -11.56 19.98
CA ALA A 135 2.54 -10.98 21.29
C ALA A 135 3.79 -10.34 21.90
N ASP A 136 3.64 -9.14 22.40
CA ASP A 136 4.55 -8.54 23.37
C ASP A 136 3.99 -8.77 24.78
N LYS A 137 4.62 -9.69 25.50
CA LYS A 137 4.15 -10.14 26.83
C LYS A 137 4.30 -9.06 27.89
N GLU A 138 5.37 -8.27 27.82
CA GLU A 138 5.62 -7.20 28.79
C GLU A 138 4.63 -6.05 28.61
N GLY A 139 4.42 -5.61 27.39
CA GLY A 139 3.47 -4.56 27.05
C GLY A 139 2.01 -5.01 27.02
N LYS A 140 1.74 -6.33 27.13
CA LYS A 140 0.40 -6.94 26.97
C LYS A 140 -0.31 -6.46 25.72
N THR A 141 0.42 -6.42 24.62
CA THR A 141 -0.07 -6.01 23.31
C THR A 141 0.09 -7.12 22.28
N LYS A 142 -0.74 -7.10 21.25
CA LYS A 142 -0.67 -8.05 20.13
C LYS A 142 -0.56 -7.33 18.80
N LEU A 143 0.15 -7.97 17.89
CA LEU A 143 0.27 -7.55 16.51
C LEU A 143 -0.18 -8.70 15.61
N GLU A 144 -1.25 -8.50 14.87
CA GLU A 144 -1.74 -9.46 13.89
C GLU A 144 -1.22 -9.05 12.51
N LEU A 145 -0.47 -9.92 11.86
CA LEU A 145 -0.02 -9.76 10.47
C LEU A 145 -0.93 -10.58 9.55
N TYR A 146 -1.51 -9.92 8.58
CA TYR A 146 -2.38 -10.54 7.58
C TYR A 146 -1.69 -10.60 6.23
N TYR A 147 -1.81 -11.75 5.58
CA TYR A 147 -1.33 -12.01 4.22
C TYR A 147 -2.49 -12.61 3.43
N ASP A 148 -2.90 -11.94 2.37
CA ASP A 148 -3.92 -12.45 1.46
C ASP A 148 -3.28 -12.83 0.13
N VAL A 149 -3.54 -14.03 -0.35
CA VAL A 149 -2.95 -14.58 -1.57
C VAL A 149 -3.97 -14.55 -2.70
N TYR A 150 -3.68 -13.81 -3.75
CA TYR A 150 -4.47 -13.73 -4.98
C TYR A 150 -3.73 -14.51 -6.08
N GLU A 151 -4.07 -15.81 -6.18
CA GLU A 151 -3.34 -16.73 -7.04
C GLU A 151 -3.37 -16.32 -8.50
N ASP A 152 -4.54 -15.90 -8.99
CA ASP A 152 -4.76 -15.57 -10.40
C ASP A 152 -3.96 -14.36 -10.90
N CYS A 153 -3.64 -13.43 -10.02
CA CYS A 153 -2.96 -12.18 -10.34
C CYS A 153 -1.48 -12.17 -9.92
N ASP A 154 -0.96 -13.24 -9.31
CA ASP A 154 0.38 -13.26 -8.72
C ASP A 154 0.64 -12.11 -7.73
N VAL A 155 -0.37 -11.82 -6.90
CA VAL A 155 -0.35 -10.75 -5.92
C VAL A 155 -0.53 -11.29 -4.51
N ILE A 156 0.20 -10.72 -3.57
CA ILE A 156 0.00 -10.91 -2.13
C ILE A 156 -0.26 -9.54 -1.52
N THR A 157 -1.33 -9.43 -0.70
CA THR A 157 -1.53 -8.20 0.07
C THR A 157 -1.14 -8.42 1.53
N ARG A 158 -0.70 -7.34 2.18
CA ARG A 158 -0.27 -7.35 3.58
C ARG A 158 -0.88 -6.18 4.34
N ARG A 159 -1.27 -6.44 5.58
CA ARG A 159 -1.70 -5.42 6.54
C ARG A 159 -1.41 -5.88 7.96
N ALA A 160 -1.47 -4.95 8.91
CA ALA A 160 -1.28 -5.22 10.31
C ALA A 160 -2.44 -4.67 11.15
N VAL A 161 -2.73 -5.34 12.26
CA VAL A 161 -3.67 -4.87 13.28
C VAL A 161 -2.97 -4.93 14.63
N PHE A 162 -2.83 -3.78 15.26
CA PHE A 162 -2.31 -3.68 16.62
C PHE A 162 -3.48 -3.73 17.61
N LYS A 163 -3.32 -4.49 18.68
CA LYS A 163 -4.31 -4.64 19.76
C LYS A 163 -3.67 -4.34 21.10
N ASN A 164 -4.33 -3.54 21.90
CA ASN A 164 -3.96 -3.31 23.28
C ASN A 164 -4.83 -4.18 24.22
N GLU A 165 -4.24 -5.22 24.77
CA GLU A 165 -4.87 -6.11 25.76
C GLU A 165 -4.48 -5.73 27.21
N GLY A 166 -3.65 -4.69 27.38
CA GLY A 166 -3.23 -4.18 28.68
C GLY A 166 -4.27 -3.26 29.33
N GLU A 167 -3.97 -2.82 30.55
CA GLU A 167 -4.84 -1.95 31.33
C GLU A 167 -4.61 -0.46 31.08
N GLN A 168 -3.52 -0.11 30.44
CA GLN A 168 -3.11 1.27 30.15
C GLN A 168 -3.12 1.54 28.64
N PRO A 169 -3.39 2.77 28.21
CA PRO A 169 -3.31 3.12 26.80
C PRO A 169 -1.87 3.04 26.29
N VAL A 170 -1.73 2.66 25.03
CA VAL A 170 -0.46 2.60 24.30
C VAL A 170 -0.51 3.58 23.15
N LYS A 171 0.55 4.37 22.96
CA LYS A 171 0.66 5.25 21.79
C LYS A 171 1.44 4.54 20.70
N LEU A 172 0.85 4.45 19.52
CA LEU A 172 1.54 4.07 18.29
C LEU A 172 2.21 5.31 17.72
N ARG A 173 3.52 5.25 17.57
CA ARG A 173 4.34 6.27 16.89
C ARG A 173 4.60 5.90 15.44
N ARG A 174 4.54 4.60 15.14
CA ARG A 174 4.65 4.01 13.80
C ARG A 174 3.95 2.66 13.78
N LEU A 175 3.26 2.38 12.70
CA LEU A 175 2.86 1.03 12.31
C LEU A 175 2.79 0.94 10.79
N MET A 176 3.67 0.14 10.21
CA MET A 176 3.70 -0.09 8.77
C MET A 176 2.68 -1.16 8.37
N SER A 177 2.26 -1.15 7.11
CA SER A 177 1.39 -2.17 6.53
C SER A 177 2.17 -3.44 6.18
N MET A 178 3.42 -3.26 5.75
CA MET A 178 4.32 -4.34 5.38
C MET A 178 5.79 -4.00 5.62
N GLN A 179 6.57 -5.04 5.82
CA GLN A 179 8.04 -5.06 5.73
C GLN A 179 8.43 -6.23 4.84
N LEU A 180 9.43 -6.04 3.99
CA LEU A 180 10.02 -7.07 3.16
C LEU A 180 11.54 -6.90 3.18
N ASP A 181 12.25 -7.89 3.70
CA ASP A 181 13.70 -7.93 3.73
C ASP A 181 14.21 -8.87 2.63
N LEU A 182 14.96 -8.35 1.68
CA LEU A 182 15.55 -9.13 0.60
C LEU A 182 17.03 -9.41 0.89
N HIS A 183 17.49 -10.64 0.59
CA HIS A 183 18.87 -11.08 0.80
C HIS A 183 19.91 -10.47 -0.17
N ARG A 184 19.52 -9.46 -0.93
CA ARG A 184 20.34 -8.79 -1.96
C ARG A 184 20.21 -7.28 -1.83
N ALA A 185 21.18 -6.57 -2.41
CA ALA A 185 21.25 -5.11 -2.38
C ALA A 185 21.42 -4.47 -3.77
N ASP A 186 21.52 -5.26 -4.83
CA ASP A 186 21.87 -4.82 -6.18
C ASP A 186 20.61 -4.48 -7.01
N TYR A 187 19.74 -3.62 -6.47
CA TYR A 187 18.51 -3.17 -7.12
C TYR A 187 18.61 -1.73 -7.63
N VAL A 188 17.72 -1.43 -8.58
CA VAL A 188 17.37 -0.08 -9.02
C VAL A 188 15.97 0.20 -8.50
N LEU A 189 15.84 1.25 -7.71
CA LEU A 189 14.55 1.74 -7.20
C LEU A 189 13.94 2.70 -8.21
N SER A 190 12.71 2.45 -8.63
CA SER A 190 11.91 3.40 -9.41
C SER A 190 10.80 3.96 -8.54
N THR A 191 10.64 5.27 -8.55
CA THR A 191 9.58 6.05 -7.89
C THR A 191 8.87 6.93 -8.91
N PHE A 192 7.65 7.38 -8.60
CA PHE A 192 6.81 8.14 -9.51
C PHE A 192 6.42 9.47 -8.90
N HIS A 193 6.90 10.54 -9.52
CA HIS A 193 6.72 11.90 -9.06
C HIS A 193 6.03 12.76 -10.12
N GLY A 194 5.60 13.92 -9.74
CA GLY A 194 5.03 14.83 -10.72
C GLY A 194 4.45 16.10 -10.12
N ALA A 195 3.69 16.76 -10.97
CA ALA A 195 2.91 17.94 -10.63
C ALA A 195 1.73 18.01 -11.59
N TRP A 196 0.82 18.96 -11.40
CA TRP A 196 -0.26 19.23 -12.33
C TRP A 196 0.27 19.34 -13.76
N THR A 197 -0.33 18.61 -14.70
CA THR A 197 0.07 18.44 -16.12
C THR A 197 1.42 17.77 -16.36
N ARG A 198 2.04 17.20 -15.34
CA ARG A 198 3.31 16.44 -15.42
C ARG A 198 3.32 15.32 -14.38
N GLU A 199 2.26 14.54 -14.36
CA GLU A 199 2.07 13.42 -13.42
C GLU A 199 2.89 12.19 -13.84
N MET A 200 3.16 11.30 -12.89
CA MET A 200 3.74 9.97 -13.11
C MET A 200 5.11 9.96 -13.82
N ASN A 201 5.96 10.93 -13.55
CA ASN A 201 7.34 10.88 -14.05
C ASN A 201 8.13 9.84 -13.24
N ARG A 202 8.67 8.85 -13.93
CA ARG A 202 9.54 7.83 -13.35
C ARG A 202 10.91 8.43 -13.02
N SER A 203 11.35 8.22 -11.78
CA SER A 203 12.71 8.52 -11.32
C SER A 203 13.38 7.23 -10.89
N GLU A 204 14.66 7.07 -11.18
CA GLU A 204 15.42 5.88 -10.88
C GLU A 204 16.63 6.19 -10.03
N ALA A 205 16.91 5.32 -9.05
CA ALA A 205 18.08 5.36 -8.22
C ALA A 205 18.72 3.96 -8.13
N VAL A 206 19.99 3.84 -8.48
CA VAL A 206 20.75 2.64 -8.15
C VAL A 206 20.96 2.62 -6.66
N LEU A 207 20.54 1.54 -6.00
CA LEU A 207 20.63 1.44 -4.56
C LEU A 207 22.07 1.19 -4.11
N GLU A 208 22.51 2.01 -3.17
CA GLU A 208 23.76 1.88 -2.43
C GLU A 208 23.43 1.85 -0.92
N THR A 209 24.43 1.61 -0.07
CA THR A 209 24.23 1.65 1.38
C THR A 209 23.63 2.97 1.81
N GLY A 210 22.48 2.91 2.49
CA GLY A 210 21.72 4.08 2.93
C GLY A 210 20.22 3.89 2.79
N LYS A 211 19.46 4.95 2.99
CA LYS A 211 18.00 4.95 2.98
C LYS A 211 17.44 5.87 1.91
N TYR A 212 16.50 5.35 1.13
CA TYR A 212 15.74 6.04 0.09
C TYR A 212 14.29 6.10 0.52
N VAL A 213 13.65 7.26 0.42
CA VAL A 213 12.29 7.47 0.91
C VAL A 213 11.41 8.05 -0.19
N ASN A 214 10.22 7.47 -0.36
CA ASN A 214 9.12 7.99 -1.15
C ASN A 214 7.95 8.28 -0.21
N GLU A 215 7.50 9.54 -0.11
CA GLU A 215 6.55 9.93 0.93
C GLU A 215 5.66 11.10 0.55
N SER A 216 4.51 11.21 1.21
CA SER A 216 3.61 12.35 1.15
C SER A 216 3.19 12.80 2.56
N PHE A 217 3.23 14.12 2.80
CA PHE A 217 2.77 14.76 4.05
C PHE A 217 1.53 15.64 3.86
N THR A 218 0.90 15.60 2.69
CA THR A 218 -0.12 16.58 2.34
C THR A 218 -1.53 16.22 2.84
N GLY A 219 -1.66 15.13 3.62
CA GLY A 219 -2.94 14.58 4.06
C GLY A 219 -3.60 13.68 3.01
N THR A 220 -3.00 13.60 1.82
CA THR A 220 -3.45 12.75 0.71
C THR A 220 -2.25 12.07 0.05
N SER A 221 -2.47 10.91 -0.57
CA SER A 221 -1.52 10.37 -1.54
C SER A 221 -1.50 11.32 -2.74
N SER A 222 -0.34 11.87 -3.03
CA SER A 222 -0.19 12.99 -3.96
C SER A 222 0.35 12.55 -5.31
N SER A 223 -0.08 13.19 -6.40
CA SER A 223 0.58 13.06 -7.71
C SER A 223 2.05 13.50 -7.69
N ARG A 224 2.50 14.18 -6.65
CA ARG A 224 3.90 14.57 -6.45
C ARG A 224 4.77 13.41 -5.99
N SER A 225 4.20 12.48 -5.23
CA SER A 225 4.81 11.22 -4.79
C SER A 225 3.71 10.18 -4.73
N ASN A 226 3.73 9.22 -5.65
CA ASN A 226 2.71 8.19 -5.67
C ASN A 226 3.05 7.07 -4.68
N PRO A 227 2.07 6.43 -4.02
CA PRO A 227 2.27 5.34 -3.09
C PRO A 227 2.58 4.02 -3.83
N PHE A 228 3.57 4.08 -4.73
CA PHE A 228 4.01 2.98 -5.56
C PHE A 228 5.50 3.06 -5.82
N ILE A 229 6.19 1.96 -5.60
CA ILE A 229 7.61 1.79 -5.91
C ILE A 229 7.84 0.50 -6.68
N MET A 230 8.87 0.49 -7.52
CA MET A 230 9.35 -0.71 -8.19
C MET A 230 10.82 -0.94 -7.86
N LEU A 231 11.20 -2.19 -7.69
CA LEU A 231 12.59 -2.62 -7.60
C LEU A 231 12.87 -3.60 -8.72
N GLY A 232 13.80 -3.26 -9.60
CA GLY A 232 14.30 -4.16 -10.64
C GLY A 232 15.80 -4.34 -10.50
N ARG A 233 16.37 -5.22 -11.31
CA ARG A 233 17.80 -5.31 -11.49
C ARG A 233 18.26 -4.28 -12.52
N LYS A 234 19.55 -3.96 -12.57
CA LYS A 234 20.10 -3.02 -13.55
C LYS A 234 19.79 -3.41 -15.01
N GLU A 235 19.72 -4.71 -15.25
CA GLU A 235 19.40 -5.31 -16.55
C GLU A 235 17.90 -5.51 -16.81
N THR A 236 17.04 -5.20 -15.84
CA THR A 236 15.58 -5.36 -16.01
C THR A 236 15.06 -4.32 -17.00
N THR A 237 14.28 -4.81 -17.96
CA THR A 237 13.61 -4.01 -18.98
C THR A 237 12.09 -4.19 -18.88
N GLU A 238 11.36 -3.63 -19.85
CA GLU A 238 9.91 -3.85 -19.95
C GLU A 238 9.57 -5.33 -20.15
N ASP A 239 10.38 -6.09 -20.88
CA ASP A 239 10.08 -7.45 -21.31
C ASP A 239 11.00 -8.54 -20.71
N THR A 240 12.05 -8.16 -19.99
CA THR A 240 13.01 -9.12 -19.41
C THR A 240 13.49 -8.71 -18.04
N GLY A 241 13.96 -9.68 -17.25
CA GLY A 241 14.50 -9.48 -15.91
C GLY A 241 13.45 -9.61 -14.81
N GLU A 242 13.93 -9.71 -13.59
CA GLU A 242 13.09 -9.79 -12.40
C GLU A 242 12.81 -8.42 -11.81
N CYS A 243 11.60 -8.22 -11.30
CA CYS A 243 11.23 -7.01 -10.58
C CYS A 243 10.13 -7.25 -9.54
N PHE A 244 10.07 -6.35 -8.58
CA PHE A 244 9.05 -6.27 -7.54
C PHE A 244 8.25 -4.98 -7.71
N GLY A 245 6.93 -5.06 -7.55
CA GLY A 245 6.04 -3.92 -7.45
C GLY A 245 5.43 -3.85 -6.05
N ILE A 246 5.45 -2.68 -5.43
CA ILE A 246 4.88 -2.45 -4.10
C ILE A 246 4.00 -1.22 -4.17
N ASN A 247 2.73 -1.39 -3.77
CA ASN A 247 1.72 -0.34 -3.77
C ASN A 247 0.99 -0.32 -2.44
N LEU A 248 0.42 0.84 -2.06
CA LEU A 248 -0.41 0.98 -0.88
C LEU A 248 -1.83 1.38 -1.28
N ILE A 249 -2.85 0.60 -0.91
CA ILE A 249 -4.27 0.95 -1.12
C ILE A 249 -4.67 1.97 -0.06
N TYR A 250 -4.22 3.21 -0.24
CA TYR A 250 -4.45 4.28 0.71
C TYR A 250 -4.43 5.65 0.02
N SER A 251 -5.34 6.52 0.40
CA SER A 251 -5.44 7.86 -0.16
C SER A 251 -4.93 8.97 0.78
N GLY A 252 -4.42 8.60 1.96
CA GLY A 252 -3.83 9.53 2.93
C GLY A 252 -2.33 9.75 2.75
N SER A 253 -1.69 10.35 3.73
CA SER A 253 -0.24 10.52 3.77
C SER A 253 0.45 9.17 3.92
N HIS A 254 1.34 8.85 3.00
CA HIS A 254 2.02 7.56 2.90
C HIS A 254 3.53 7.67 3.08
N TYR A 255 4.15 6.53 3.36
CA TYR A 255 5.59 6.37 3.54
C TYR A 255 6.05 5.01 3.02
N GLU A 256 6.98 5.02 2.07
CA GLU A 256 7.77 3.89 1.65
C GLU A 256 9.24 4.20 1.87
N ALA A 257 9.94 3.33 2.58
CA ALA A 257 11.40 3.41 2.71
C ALA A 257 12.06 2.14 2.19
N VAL A 258 13.15 2.33 1.46
CA VAL A 258 14.03 1.27 0.98
C VAL A 258 15.41 1.53 1.56
N GLU A 259 15.85 0.64 2.43
CA GLU A 259 17.13 0.77 3.14
C GLU A 259 18.06 -0.38 2.76
N VAL A 260 19.26 -0.03 2.35
CA VAL A 260 20.32 -1.00 2.04
C VAL A 260 21.37 -0.97 3.13
N GLN A 261 21.57 -2.11 3.77
CA GLN A 261 22.59 -2.32 4.79
C GLN A 261 23.13 -3.73 4.78
N ALA A 262 24.43 -3.87 4.95
CA ALA A 262 25.14 -5.17 5.02
C ALA A 262 24.78 -6.13 3.87
N GLY A 263 24.60 -5.59 2.64
CA GLY A 263 24.29 -6.39 1.45
C GLY A 263 22.86 -6.90 1.38
N ARG A 264 21.95 -6.36 2.20
CA ARG A 264 20.51 -6.67 2.22
C ARG A 264 19.69 -5.42 1.95
N THR A 265 18.48 -5.61 1.47
CA THR A 265 17.53 -4.52 1.23
C THR A 265 16.29 -4.72 2.10
N ARG A 266 15.97 -3.74 2.93
CA ARG A 266 14.71 -3.65 3.68
C ARG A 266 13.77 -2.70 2.98
N ILE A 267 12.51 -3.09 2.85
CA ILE A 267 11.44 -2.26 2.32
C ILE A 267 10.34 -2.21 3.37
N VAL A 268 9.90 -1.01 3.72
CA VAL A 268 8.70 -0.80 4.55
C VAL A 268 7.72 0.09 3.80
N SER A 269 6.43 -0.17 3.92
CA SER A 269 5.36 0.65 3.33
C SER A 269 4.18 0.77 4.30
N GLY A 270 3.60 1.97 4.41
CA GLY A 270 2.46 2.22 5.28
C GLY A 270 2.10 3.69 5.43
N ILE A 271 1.43 4.00 6.54
CA ILE A 271 1.07 5.38 6.91
C ILE A 271 2.34 6.18 7.25
N GLN A 272 2.37 7.45 6.84
CA GLN A 272 3.46 8.38 7.14
C GLN A 272 3.67 8.51 8.66
N PRO A 273 4.87 8.13 9.19
CA PRO A 273 5.10 8.13 10.65
C PRO A 273 5.43 9.50 11.22
N LYS A 274 5.78 10.48 10.39
CA LYS A 274 6.14 11.82 10.88
C LYS A 274 4.95 12.50 11.55
N ASN A 275 5.10 12.82 12.82
CA ASN A 275 4.04 13.36 13.68
C ASN A 275 2.83 12.40 13.86
N PHE A 276 2.96 11.15 13.46
CA PHE A 276 1.95 10.14 13.76
C PHE A 276 1.99 9.81 15.25
N CYS A 277 0.84 9.89 15.89
CA CYS A 277 0.64 9.47 17.27
C CYS A 277 -0.81 9.09 17.45
N PHE A 278 -1.08 7.79 17.50
CA PHE A 278 -2.42 7.27 17.72
C PHE A 278 -2.46 6.55 19.07
N THR A 279 -3.37 6.97 19.96
CA THR A 279 -3.54 6.34 21.25
C THR A 279 -4.54 5.19 21.13
N VAL A 280 -4.08 3.99 21.45
CA VAL A 280 -4.90 2.76 21.49
C VAL A 280 -5.26 2.49 22.94
N GLY A 281 -6.52 2.69 23.30
CA GLY A 281 -7.04 2.42 24.65
C GLY A 281 -7.12 0.92 24.95
N THR A 282 -7.43 0.58 26.21
CA THR A 282 -7.63 -0.82 26.66
C THR A 282 -8.72 -1.51 25.85
N GLY A 283 -8.40 -2.64 25.24
CA GLY A 283 -9.31 -3.41 24.39
C GLY A 283 -9.54 -2.82 22.99
N GLU A 284 -8.93 -1.68 22.66
CA GLU A 284 -9.02 -1.08 21.34
C GLU A 284 -8.00 -1.66 20.36
N VAL A 285 -8.26 -1.39 19.09
CA VAL A 285 -7.42 -1.85 17.97
C VAL A 285 -7.10 -0.70 17.03
N PHE A 286 -5.95 -0.80 16.35
CA PHE A 286 -5.58 0.05 15.23
C PHE A 286 -5.26 -0.80 14.01
N GLU A 287 -5.85 -0.49 12.87
CA GLU A 287 -5.70 -1.21 11.61
C GLU A 287 -4.94 -0.36 10.59
N THR A 288 -3.93 -0.96 9.91
CA THR A 288 -3.20 -0.29 8.83
C THR A 288 -3.92 -0.44 7.48
N PRO A 289 -3.68 0.46 6.52
CA PRO A 289 -4.07 0.22 5.14
C PRO A 289 -3.38 -1.03 4.56
N GLU A 290 -3.89 -1.50 3.44
CA GLU A 290 -3.39 -2.71 2.78
C GLU A 290 -2.27 -2.37 1.79
N ALA A 291 -1.12 -3.02 1.93
CA ALA A 291 -0.03 -2.99 0.98
C ALA A 291 -0.16 -4.14 -0.02
N VAL A 292 0.18 -3.89 -1.27
CA VAL A 292 0.10 -4.84 -2.38
C VAL A 292 1.51 -5.16 -2.85
N LEU A 293 1.84 -6.44 -2.91
CA LEU A 293 3.14 -6.94 -3.37
C LEU A 293 2.96 -7.84 -4.59
N THR A 294 3.77 -7.62 -5.61
CA THR A 294 3.86 -8.53 -6.75
C THR A 294 5.32 -8.73 -7.17
N TYR A 295 5.61 -9.90 -7.70
CA TYR A 295 6.90 -10.22 -8.30
C TYR A 295 6.68 -10.68 -9.75
N ALA A 296 7.48 -10.17 -10.66
CA ALA A 296 7.51 -10.59 -12.04
C ALA A 296 8.91 -11.06 -12.43
N ALA A 297 8.96 -12.13 -13.21
CA ALA A 297 10.21 -12.73 -13.67
C ALA A 297 10.57 -12.33 -15.11
N SER A 298 9.68 -11.60 -15.81
CA SER A 298 9.78 -11.25 -17.23
C SER A 298 9.50 -9.76 -17.46
N GLY A 299 10.11 -8.92 -16.63
CA GLY A 299 10.12 -7.48 -16.79
C GLY A 299 8.92 -6.72 -16.27
N TYR A 300 8.97 -5.40 -16.43
CA TYR A 300 7.98 -4.49 -15.88
C TYR A 300 6.59 -4.62 -16.52
N ASN A 301 6.49 -5.06 -17.79
CA ASN A 301 5.19 -5.29 -18.43
C ASN A 301 4.42 -6.42 -17.74
N GLN A 302 5.08 -7.54 -17.41
CA GLN A 302 4.42 -8.61 -16.67
C GLN A 302 3.91 -8.11 -15.32
N MET A 303 4.74 -7.38 -14.56
CA MET A 303 4.37 -6.80 -13.27
C MET A 303 3.17 -5.84 -13.41
N SER A 304 3.18 -5.00 -14.45
CA SER A 304 2.10 -4.06 -14.74
C SER A 304 0.78 -4.79 -15.01
N HIS A 305 0.80 -5.85 -15.81
CA HIS A 305 -0.39 -6.66 -16.10
C HIS A 305 -0.94 -7.33 -14.82
N GLN A 306 -0.08 -7.90 -13.98
CA GLN A 306 -0.48 -8.48 -12.69
C GLN A 306 -1.21 -7.46 -11.81
N LEU A 307 -0.68 -6.23 -11.72
CA LEU A 307 -1.31 -5.15 -10.95
C LEU A 307 -2.60 -4.64 -11.60
N HIS A 308 -2.68 -4.55 -12.94
CA HIS A 308 -3.91 -4.17 -13.64
C HIS A 308 -5.01 -5.20 -13.41
N ASP A 309 -4.70 -6.49 -13.52
CA ASP A 309 -5.66 -7.57 -13.26
C ASP A 309 -6.12 -7.55 -11.81
N PHE A 310 -5.19 -7.39 -10.87
CA PHE A 310 -5.51 -7.27 -9.45
C PHE A 310 -6.43 -6.06 -9.16
N VAL A 311 -6.12 -4.89 -9.67
CA VAL A 311 -6.95 -3.68 -9.48
C VAL A 311 -8.33 -3.88 -10.09
N GLN A 312 -8.41 -4.43 -11.31
CA GLN A 312 -9.66 -4.68 -12.00
C GLN A 312 -10.55 -5.68 -11.25
N GLU A 313 -9.95 -6.78 -10.75
CA GLU A 313 -10.72 -7.87 -10.15
C GLU A 313 -11.00 -7.66 -8.66
N HIS A 314 -10.08 -7.04 -7.93
CA HIS A 314 -10.08 -7.04 -6.47
C HIS A 314 -10.14 -5.66 -5.81
N VAL A 315 -10.04 -4.55 -6.58
CA VAL A 315 -10.11 -3.19 -6.03
C VAL A 315 -11.30 -2.42 -6.59
N VAL A 316 -11.49 -2.44 -7.91
CA VAL A 316 -12.61 -1.73 -8.57
C VAL A 316 -13.93 -2.40 -8.23
N ARG A 317 -14.92 -1.62 -7.78
CA ARG A 317 -16.26 -2.08 -7.38
C ARG A 317 -17.37 -1.48 -8.22
N GLY A 318 -18.55 -2.12 -8.15
CA GLY A 318 -19.79 -1.60 -8.72
C GLY A 318 -19.86 -1.69 -10.25
N THR A 319 -20.76 -0.89 -10.82
CA THR A 319 -21.14 -0.96 -12.25
C THR A 319 -19.94 -0.87 -13.21
N TRP A 320 -18.93 -0.08 -12.84
CA TRP A 320 -17.78 0.20 -13.71
C TRP A 320 -16.67 -0.84 -13.65
N LYS A 321 -16.82 -1.90 -12.87
CA LYS A 321 -15.88 -3.02 -12.83
C LYS A 321 -15.79 -3.75 -14.18
N ARG A 322 -16.95 -3.93 -14.83
CA ARG A 322 -17.07 -4.71 -16.10
C ARG A 322 -17.60 -3.90 -17.27
N LYS A 323 -18.01 -2.67 -17.03
CA LYS A 323 -18.62 -1.80 -18.04
C LYS A 323 -17.65 -0.72 -18.47
N LEU A 324 -17.54 -0.49 -19.78
CA LEU A 324 -16.78 0.64 -20.31
C LEU A 324 -17.35 1.95 -19.78
N ARG A 325 -16.46 2.81 -19.32
CA ARG A 325 -16.83 4.17 -18.91
C ARG A 325 -17.12 5.01 -20.15
N PRO A 326 -18.12 5.89 -20.10
CA PRO A 326 -18.34 6.86 -21.16
C PRO A 326 -17.17 7.83 -21.25
N VAL A 327 -16.97 8.40 -22.43
CA VAL A 327 -16.00 9.47 -22.62
C VAL A 327 -16.46 10.70 -21.84
N LEU A 328 -15.60 11.26 -21.00
CA LEU A 328 -15.86 12.43 -20.20
C LEU A 328 -15.38 13.70 -20.92
N LEU A 329 -16.29 14.68 -21.13
CA LEU A 329 -15.92 16.02 -21.54
C LEU A 329 -15.98 16.97 -20.34
N ASN A 330 -14.86 17.60 -20.03
CA ASN A 330 -14.78 18.64 -19.00
C ASN A 330 -14.76 20.02 -19.66
N SER A 331 -15.59 20.94 -19.18
CA SER A 331 -15.65 22.30 -19.72
C SER A 331 -14.58 23.26 -19.16
N TRP A 332 -13.79 22.82 -18.16
CA TRP A 332 -12.85 23.68 -17.46
C TRP A 332 -11.87 24.38 -18.40
N GLU A 333 -11.13 23.64 -19.20
CA GLU A 333 -10.14 24.19 -20.14
C GLU A 333 -10.76 25.05 -21.24
N ALA A 334 -12.06 24.84 -21.56
CA ALA A 334 -12.74 25.59 -22.62
C ALA A 334 -13.36 26.91 -22.13
N ALA A 335 -13.65 27.03 -20.83
CA ALA A 335 -14.47 28.14 -20.33
C ALA A 335 -14.02 28.67 -18.96
N TYR A 336 -13.25 27.92 -18.17
CA TYR A 336 -12.91 28.23 -16.78
C TYR A 336 -14.17 28.69 -16.00
N PHE A 337 -14.13 29.87 -15.38
CA PHE A 337 -15.26 30.48 -14.66
C PHE A 337 -16.25 31.27 -15.55
N ASP A 338 -15.91 31.46 -16.82
CA ASP A 338 -16.79 32.13 -17.79
C ASP A 338 -17.81 31.15 -18.41
N ILE A 339 -18.62 30.55 -17.54
CA ILE A 339 -19.62 29.55 -17.87
C ILE A 339 -20.98 30.19 -18.05
N ASN A 340 -21.68 29.83 -19.14
CA ASN A 340 -23.08 30.14 -19.35
C ASN A 340 -23.75 29.06 -20.20
N GLU A 341 -25.09 29.02 -20.20
CA GLU A 341 -25.89 28.02 -20.91
C GLU A 341 -25.50 27.91 -22.39
N ARG A 342 -25.36 29.03 -23.06
CA ARG A 342 -25.01 29.06 -24.50
C ARG A 342 -23.69 28.39 -24.82
N LYS A 343 -22.66 28.63 -24.00
CA LYS A 343 -21.32 28.00 -24.18
C LYS A 343 -21.38 26.51 -23.94
N LEU A 344 -22.03 26.08 -22.86
CA LEU A 344 -22.16 24.67 -22.52
C LEU A 344 -22.96 23.88 -23.55
N LEU A 345 -24.09 24.43 -24.02
CA LEU A 345 -24.89 23.82 -25.11
C LEU A 345 -24.09 23.71 -26.43
N ARG A 346 -23.24 24.70 -26.73
CA ARG A 346 -22.38 24.65 -27.92
C ARG A 346 -21.34 23.51 -27.79
N LEU A 347 -20.68 23.39 -26.64
CA LEU A 347 -19.74 22.29 -26.36
C LEU A 347 -20.44 20.94 -26.43
N ALA A 348 -21.61 20.81 -25.82
CA ALA A 348 -22.39 19.58 -25.84
C ALA A 348 -22.78 19.17 -27.29
N LYS A 349 -23.23 20.09 -28.10
CA LYS A 349 -23.58 19.85 -29.51
C LYS A 349 -22.36 19.36 -30.30
N ALA A 350 -21.21 20.05 -30.19
CA ALA A 350 -19.99 19.67 -30.86
C ALA A 350 -19.49 18.26 -30.43
N ALA A 351 -19.60 17.93 -29.16
CA ALA A 351 -19.25 16.60 -28.67
C ALA A 351 -20.19 15.50 -29.21
N LYS A 352 -21.48 15.78 -29.33
CA LYS A 352 -22.44 14.84 -29.95
C LYS A 352 -22.14 14.60 -31.44
N GLU A 353 -21.83 15.65 -32.17
CA GLU A 353 -21.46 15.55 -33.60
C GLU A 353 -20.19 14.73 -33.83
N SER A 354 -19.30 14.69 -32.84
CA SER A 354 -18.05 13.87 -32.86
C SER A 354 -18.25 12.40 -32.46
N ASN A 355 -19.49 11.92 -32.36
CA ASN A 355 -19.84 10.57 -31.86
C ASN A 355 -19.25 10.22 -30.46
N CYS A 356 -18.90 11.23 -29.69
CA CYS A 356 -18.50 11.04 -28.30
C CYS A 356 -19.75 10.87 -27.43
N LEU A 357 -20.02 9.64 -27.00
CA LEU A 357 -20.91 9.37 -25.86
C LEU A 357 -20.24 9.94 -24.61
N SER A 358 -20.56 11.17 -24.22
CA SER A 358 -19.77 11.87 -23.22
C SER A 358 -20.61 12.30 -22.03
N TRP A 359 -20.01 12.19 -20.86
CA TRP A 359 -20.43 12.88 -19.67
C TRP A 359 -19.80 14.29 -19.72
N MET A 360 -20.58 15.31 -19.50
CA MET A 360 -20.07 16.66 -19.39
C MET A 360 -20.09 17.08 -17.93
N THR A 361 -18.90 17.37 -17.39
CA THR A 361 -18.79 18.07 -16.10
C THR A 361 -18.66 19.56 -16.39
N ALA A 362 -19.58 20.35 -15.83
CA ALA A 362 -19.44 21.79 -15.75
C ALA A 362 -19.10 22.12 -14.30
N GLY A 363 -18.01 22.80 -14.05
CA GLY A 363 -17.67 23.34 -12.74
C GLY A 363 -18.67 24.41 -12.35
N LEU A 364 -19.89 24.01 -11.94
CA LEU A 364 -20.92 24.87 -11.41
C LEU A 364 -20.97 24.66 -9.91
N GLU A 365 -20.47 25.60 -9.15
CA GLU A 365 -20.83 25.74 -7.75
C GLU A 365 -22.35 25.99 -7.67
N THR A 366 -23.11 24.92 -7.52
CA THR A 366 -24.51 25.04 -7.10
C THR A 366 -24.49 25.45 -5.64
N GLY A 367 -24.74 26.68 -5.31
CA GLY A 367 -25.15 27.29 -4.02
C GLY A 367 -25.18 26.50 -2.71
N MET A 368 -24.66 25.31 -2.64
CA MET A 368 -24.07 24.65 -1.50
C MET A 368 -22.63 25.14 -1.45
N THR A 369 -22.28 25.77 -0.35
CA THR A 369 -20.94 26.23 -0.05
C THR A 369 -20.05 25.00 0.12
N ILE A 370 -19.66 24.38 -0.99
CA ILE A 370 -18.45 23.58 -0.98
C ILE A 370 -17.35 24.63 -1.02
N ARG A 371 -16.81 24.94 0.15
CA ARG A 371 -15.56 25.67 0.25
C ARG A 371 -14.50 24.78 -0.38
N VAL A 372 -14.28 24.94 -1.66
CA VAL A 372 -13.02 24.52 -2.26
C VAL A 372 -11.95 25.41 -1.64
N PRO A 373 -10.91 24.86 -0.99
CA PRO A 373 -9.82 25.66 -0.45
C PRO A 373 -8.86 26.06 -1.58
N LEU A 374 -9.36 26.71 -2.59
CA LEU A 374 -8.61 27.55 -3.49
C LEU A 374 -8.95 28.98 -3.10
N GLY A 375 -8.03 29.64 -2.41
CA GLY A 375 -8.14 30.94 -1.76
C GLY A 375 -8.67 32.13 -2.57
N THR A 376 -9.79 31.95 -3.28
CA THR A 376 -10.50 33.01 -3.99
C THR A 376 -11.98 32.90 -3.66
N GLY A 377 -12.35 33.51 -2.55
CA GLY A 377 -13.76 33.68 -2.16
C GLY A 377 -14.49 34.65 -3.09
N MET A 378 -14.89 34.22 -4.27
CA MET A 378 -15.86 34.95 -5.08
C MET A 378 -17.24 34.27 -5.01
N PRO A 379 -18.29 34.96 -4.52
CA PRO A 379 -19.63 34.41 -4.52
C PRO A 379 -20.23 34.41 -5.94
N MET A 380 -20.74 33.27 -6.37
CA MET A 380 -21.49 33.14 -7.62
C MET A 380 -22.78 33.97 -7.62
N LYS A 381 -23.06 34.65 -8.73
CA LYS A 381 -24.30 35.42 -8.93
C LYS A 381 -25.51 34.48 -8.94
N ARG A 382 -26.62 34.91 -8.30
CA ARG A 382 -27.88 34.19 -8.17
C ARG A 382 -28.55 33.75 -9.50
N SER A 383 -28.14 34.30 -10.63
CA SER A 383 -28.69 34.00 -11.96
C SER A 383 -28.36 32.61 -12.52
N CYS A 384 -27.28 31.93 -12.03
CA CYS A 384 -26.88 30.64 -12.56
C CYS A 384 -27.68 29.42 -12.04
N ARG A 385 -28.45 29.55 -10.95
CA ARG A 385 -29.24 28.46 -10.39
C ARG A 385 -30.42 28.00 -11.24
N ALA A 386 -31.13 28.93 -11.85
CA ALA A 386 -32.28 28.63 -12.71
C ALA A 386 -31.81 27.98 -14.03
N ASP A 387 -30.69 28.47 -14.56
CA ASP A 387 -30.12 28.00 -15.83
C ASP A 387 -29.62 26.56 -15.74
N PHE A 388 -29.14 26.12 -14.57
CA PHE A 388 -28.64 24.75 -14.39
C PHE A 388 -29.72 23.67 -14.48
N TRP A 389 -30.85 23.88 -13.81
CA TRP A 389 -31.98 22.94 -13.87
C TRP A 389 -32.61 22.86 -15.26
N GLU A 390 -32.64 23.98 -15.98
CA GLU A 390 -33.10 24.04 -17.35
C GLU A 390 -32.10 23.35 -18.30
N LEU A 391 -30.81 23.53 -18.09
CA LEU A 391 -29.75 22.84 -18.82
C LEU A 391 -29.82 21.34 -18.62
N ARG A 392 -30.02 20.87 -17.37
CA ARG A 392 -30.20 19.45 -17.04
C ARG A 392 -31.45 18.86 -17.72
N ARG A 393 -32.54 19.66 -17.82
CA ARG A 393 -33.75 19.24 -18.52
C ARG A 393 -33.52 19.14 -20.03
N LYS A 394 -32.82 20.08 -20.61
CA LYS A 394 -32.48 20.11 -22.04
C LYS A 394 -31.46 19.06 -22.41
N SER A 395 -30.50 18.74 -21.52
CA SER A 395 -29.49 17.70 -21.75
C SER A 395 -30.08 16.28 -21.76
N LYS A 396 -31.16 16.01 -21.02
CA LYS A 396 -31.85 14.71 -21.06
C LYS A 396 -32.39 14.37 -22.46
N HIS A 397 -32.75 15.35 -23.26
CA HIS A 397 -33.18 15.15 -24.67
C HIS A 397 -32.01 14.87 -25.61
N LEU A 398 -30.75 14.93 -25.11
CA LEU A 398 -29.54 14.68 -25.88
C LEU A 398 -28.87 13.37 -25.52
N ASP A 399 -29.52 12.52 -24.70
CA ASP A 399 -28.99 11.27 -24.14
C ASP A 399 -27.68 11.44 -23.29
N TRP A 400 -27.61 12.57 -22.58
CA TRP A 400 -26.45 12.95 -21.78
C TRP A 400 -26.75 12.96 -20.29
N ILE A 401 -25.76 12.56 -19.49
CA ILE A 401 -25.81 12.73 -18.03
C ILE A 401 -24.92 13.91 -17.68
N LEU A 402 -25.53 14.99 -17.19
CA LEU A 402 -24.81 16.14 -16.64
C LEU A 402 -24.49 15.86 -15.17
N VAL A 403 -23.23 15.84 -14.83
CA VAL A 403 -22.74 15.69 -13.45
C VAL A 403 -22.20 17.03 -13.00
N SER A 404 -22.78 17.58 -11.91
CA SER A 404 -22.22 18.72 -11.19
C SER A 404 -21.16 18.20 -10.22
N GLY A 405 -19.92 18.67 -10.37
CA GLY A 405 -18.86 18.44 -9.40
C GLY A 405 -19.00 19.36 -8.19
#